data_0ef36b8791df22b565bed6ab4732eb1e
#
_entry.id   0ef36b8791df22b565bed6ab4732eb1e
#
_cell.length_a   1.000
_cell.length_b   1.000
_cell.length_c   1.000
_cell.angle_alpha   90.00
_cell.angle_beta   90.00
_cell.angle_gamma   90.00
#
_symmetry.space_group_name_H-M   'P 1'
#
loop_
_entity.id
_entity.type
_entity.pdbx_description
1 polymer ?
#
loop_
_entity_poly.entity_id
_entity_poly.type
_entity_poly.pdbx_seq_one_letter_code
_entity_poly.pdbx_strand_id
1 'polypeptide(L)'
;KRAPKRDGLLVVGSQGFDALDRFMLGSVSTNLIHHATCPVLVVKDDAAPLRRITFATDGSDASAKALAFVLTKFQPGRSTGKSGRVPIHVSVIHVMPFLKYPELKEAGRHLVEKSVRKLIKAGFTAEPLCQLGKPAEEIMKVASKHGADLIVMGAKGLGAIARFLLGSVSTRVVQHS
;
A
#
# COMPACT_ATOMS: atom_id res chain seq x y z
N LYS A 1 3.22 -22.51 17.47
CA LYS A 1 2.57 -22.10 16.22
C LYS A 1 3.67 -21.68 15.24
N ARG A 2 3.77 -22.36 14.08
CA ARG A 2 4.78 -22.01 13.06
C ARG A 2 4.45 -20.63 12.47
N ALA A 3 5.42 -19.72 12.49
CA ALA A 3 5.33 -18.47 11.71
C ALA A 3 5.12 -18.82 10.23
N PRO A 4 4.27 -18.05 9.48
CA PRO A 4 4.06 -18.30 8.07
C PRO A 4 5.40 -18.21 7.33
N LYS A 5 5.60 -19.08 6.34
CA LYS A 5 6.76 -19.05 5.46
C LYS A 5 6.83 -17.66 4.79
N ARG A 6 8.04 -17.22 4.38
CA ARG A 6 8.30 -15.89 3.76
C ARG A 6 7.37 -15.50 2.60
N ASP A 7 6.66 -16.46 2.01
CA ASP A 7 5.71 -16.28 0.91
C ASP A 7 4.24 -16.19 1.36
N GLY A 8 3.97 -16.21 2.67
CA GLY A 8 2.64 -16.12 3.25
C GLY A 8 2.09 -14.70 3.22
N LEU A 9 0.76 -14.56 3.18
CA LEU A 9 0.00 -13.34 3.44
C LEU A 9 -0.78 -13.53 4.73
N LEU A 10 -0.61 -12.64 5.69
CA LEU A 10 -1.44 -12.58 6.88
C LEU A 10 -2.62 -11.65 6.60
N VAL A 11 -3.84 -12.16 6.79
CA VAL A 11 -5.06 -11.37 6.64
C VAL A 11 -5.68 -11.17 8.01
N VAL A 12 -5.96 -9.93 8.36
CA VAL A 12 -6.54 -9.55 9.65
C VAL A 12 -7.68 -8.56 9.43
N GLY A 13 -8.74 -8.66 10.22
CA GLY A 13 -9.76 -7.61 10.30
C GLY A 13 -9.23 -6.39 11.06
N SER A 14 -9.75 -5.22 10.76
CA SER A 14 -9.39 -3.99 11.48
C SER A 14 -9.88 -3.99 12.92
N GLN A 15 -11.00 -4.67 13.20
CA GLN A 15 -11.68 -4.66 14.49
C GLN A 15 -12.07 -6.08 14.95
N GLY A 16 -12.15 -6.28 16.29
CA GLY A 16 -12.77 -7.46 16.90
C GLY A 16 -14.25 -7.19 17.24
N PHE A 17 -14.94 -8.18 17.84
CA PHE A 17 -16.37 -8.13 18.17
C PHE A 17 -16.77 -6.99 19.13
N ASP A 18 -15.84 -6.44 19.92
CA ASP A 18 -16.12 -5.46 20.99
C ASP A 18 -15.70 -4.01 20.64
N ALA A 19 -15.42 -3.71 19.37
CA ALA A 19 -14.96 -2.38 19.01
C ALA A 19 -16.10 -1.37 18.89
N LEU A 20 -16.25 -0.51 19.91
CA LEU A 20 -17.20 0.61 19.94
C LEU A 20 -16.82 1.75 18.96
N ASP A 21 -15.56 1.83 18.56
CA ASP A 21 -15.05 2.88 17.65
C ASP A 21 -14.64 2.29 16.30
N ARG A 22 -15.39 2.60 15.26
CA ARG A 22 -15.14 2.17 13.86
C ARG A 22 -13.80 2.67 13.28
N PHE A 23 -13.10 3.56 13.98
CA PHE A 23 -11.88 4.21 13.50
C PHE A 23 -10.58 3.68 14.14
N MET A 24 -10.65 2.73 15.08
CA MET A 24 -9.46 2.24 15.76
C MET A 24 -9.12 0.81 15.35
N LEU A 25 -7.84 0.58 15.03
CA LEU A 25 -7.31 -0.75 14.81
C LEU A 25 -7.27 -1.51 16.15
N GLY A 26 -7.83 -2.72 16.20
CA GLY A 26 -7.82 -3.55 17.40
C GLY A 26 -6.40 -3.88 17.87
N SER A 27 -6.23 -4.10 19.17
CA SER A 27 -4.92 -4.40 19.78
C SER A 27 -4.25 -5.64 19.19
N VAL A 28 -4.99 -6.67 18.86
CA VAL A 28 -4.48 -7.89 18.21
C VAL A 28 -3.97 -7.58 16.81
N SER A 29 -4.74 -6.86 16.01
CA SER A 29 -4.36 -6.48 14.63
C SER A 29 -3.13 -5.58 14.67
N THR A 30 -3.09 -4.60 15.57
CA THR A 30 -1.93 -3.73 15.80
C THR A 30 -0.68 -4.54 16.12
N ASN A 31 -0.77 -5.46 17.07
CA ASN A 31 0.37 -6.29 17.49
C ASN A 31 0.86 -7.18 16.33
N LEU A 32 -0.05 -7.81 15.59
CA LEU A 32 0.29 -8.64 14.44
C LEU A 32 1.00 -7.84 13.34
N ILE A 33 0.54 -6.64 13.02
CA ILE A 33 1.15 -5.78 12.00
C ILE A 33 2.55 -5.36 12.42
N HIS A 34 2.76 -5.03 13.70
CA HIS A 34 4.07 -4.62 14.19
C HIS A 34 5.12 -5.74 14.16
N HIS A 35 4.70 -6.98 14.37
CA HIS A 35 5.60 -8.14 14.50
C HIS A 35 5.61 -9.09 13.30
N ALA A 36 4.78 -8.85 12.29
CA ALA A 36 4.72 -9.69 11.10
C ALA A 36 6.04 -9.66 10.32
N THR A 37 6.47 -10.84 9.89
CA THR A 37 7.63 -11.04 9.01
C THR A 37 7.24 -11.29 7.56
N CYS A 38 5.94 -11.27 7.27
CA CYS A 38 5.32 -11.44 5.95
C CYS A 38 4.40 -10.24 5.65
N PRO A 39 3.95 -10.08 4.40
CA PRO A 39 2.91 -9.10 4.07
C PRO A 39 1.66 -9.27 4.92
N VAL A 40 1.06 -8.15 5.34
CA VAL A 40 -0.17 -8.12 6.12
C VAL A 40 -1.23 -7.36 5.33
N LEU A 41 -2.39 -7.96 5.15
CA LEU A 41 -3.58 -7.33 4.63
C LEU A 41 -4.53 -7.03 5.79
N VAL A 42 -4.86 -5.77 5.97
CA VAL A 42 -5.89 -5.32 6.91
C VAL A 42 -7.17 -5.09 6.14
N VAL A 43 -8.23 -5.82 6.52
CA VAL A 43 -9.55 -5.70 5.90
C VAL A 43 -10.42 -4.84 6.82
N LYS A 44 -11.01 -3.79 6.27
CA LYS A 44 -11.84 -2.83 7.03
C LYS A 44 -13.32 -2.95 6.70
N ASP A 45 -13.65 -3.20 5.46
CA ASP A 45 -15.02 -3.24 4.94
C ASP A 45 -15.30 -4.55 4.21
N ASP A 46 -16.54 -4.74 3.78
CA ASP A 46 -16.96 -5.87 2.97
C ASP A 46 -16.17 -5.93 1.65
N ALA A 47 -15.87 -7.15 1.23
CA ALA A 47 -15.04 -7.39 0.07
C ALA A 47 -15.69 -6.89 -1.23
N ALA A 48 -15.15 -5.80 -1.77
CA ALA A 48 -15.43 -5.36 -3.13
C ALA A 48 -14.43 -5.99 -4.12
N PRO A 49 -14.80 -6.15 -5.41
CA PRO A 49 -13.86 -6.59 -6.43
C PRO A 49 -12.69 -5.62 -6.54
N LEU A 50 -11.45 -6.11 -6.42
CA LEU A 50 -10.25 -5.30 -6.53
C LEU A 50 -10.09 -4.79 -7.97
N ARG A 51 -10.21 -3.48 -8.18
CA ARG A 51 -10.08 -2.79 -9.46
C ARG A 51 -9.10 -1.63 -9.43
N ARG A 52 -8.95 -0.99 -8.27
CA ARG A 52 -8.13 0.20 -8.09
C ARG A 52 -7.21 0.06 -6.90
N ILE A 53 -5.93 0.25 -7.14
CA ILE A 53 -4.88 0.19 -6.12
C ILE A 53 -4.21 1.56 -6.03
N THR A 54 -4.08 2.10 -4.83
CA THR A 54 -3.12 3.18 -4.56
C THR A 54 -1.84 2.54 -4.03
N PHE A 55 -0.76 2.63 -4.82
CA PHE A 55 0.56 2.15 -4.43
C PHE A 55 1.45 3.32 -4.00
N ALA A 56 1.81 3.36 -2.72
CA ALA A 56 2.68 4.40 -2.17
C ALA A 56 4.14 3.94 -2.11
N THR A 57 5.04 4.77 -2.65
CA THR A 57 6.48 4.49 -2.68
C THR A 57 7.30 5.68 -2.19
N ASP A 58 8.32 5.40 -1.40
CA ASP A 58 9.35 6.34 -0.96
C ASP A 58 10.75 5.98 -1.51
N GLY A 59 10.83 4.96 -2.38
CA GLY A 59 12.08 4.47 -2.92
C GLY A 59 12.83 3.49 -2.02
N SER A 60 12.33 3.19 -0.82
CA SER A 60 12.95 2.23 0.11
C SER A 60 12.86 0.79 -0.41
N ASP A 61 13.70 -0.09 0.14
CA ASP A 61 13.62 -1.54 -0.11
C ASP A 61 12.26 -2.12 0.28
N ALA A 62 11.62 -1.58 1.32
CA ALA A 62 10.31 -2.02 1.74
C ALA A 62 9.24 -1.67 0.69
N SER A 63 9.28 -0.47 0.11
CA SER A 63 8.37 -0.10 -0.98
C SER A 63 8.67 -0.89 -2.26
N ALA A 64 9.93 -1.22 -2.55
CA ALA A 64 10.29 -2.09 -3.66
C ALA A 64 9.74 -3.52 -3.50
N LYS A 65 9.79 -4.08 -2.27
CA LYS A 65 9.17 -5.37 -1.95
C LYS A 65 7.66 -5.33 -2.06
N ALA A 66 7.02 -4.24 -1.66
CA ALA A 66 5.58 -4.04 -1.81
C ALA A 66 5.17 -3.99 -3.29
N LEU A 67 5.95 -3.33 -4.16
CA LEU A 67 5.73 -3.36 -5.61
C LEU A 67 5.88 -4.78 -6.17
N ALA A 68 6.92 -5.50 -5.77
CA ALA A 68 7.13 -6.89 -6.19
C ALA A 68 5.96 -7.80 -5.76
N PHE A 69 5.39 -7.56 -4.58
CA PHE A 69 4.18 -8.25 -4.12
C PHE A 69 2.98 -7.96 -5.03
N VAL A 70 2.73 -6.69 -5.40
CA VAL A 70 1.68 -6.33 -6.36
C VAL A 70 1.86 -7.07 -7.68
N LEU A 71 3.06 -7.03 -8.25
CA LEU A 71 3.38 -7.65 -9.54
C LEU A 71 3.23 -9.17 -9.54
N THR A 72 3.43 -9.83 -8.40
CA THR A 72 3.39 -11.29 -8.30
C THR A 72 2.05 -11.85 -7.84
N LYS A 73 1.31 -11.13 -7.01
CA LYS A 73 0.08 -11.61 -6.39
C LYS A 73 -1.18 -11.11 -7.08
N PHE A 74 -1.15 -9.93 -7.67
CA PHE A 74 -2.27 -9.40 -8.44
C PHE A 74 -1.98 -9.59 -9.93
N GLN A 75 -2.81 -10.40 -10.60
CA GLN A 75 -2.66 -10.64 -12.03
C GLN A 75 -3.76 -9.89 -12.79
N PRO A 76 -3.44 -8.78 -13.46
CA PRO A 76 -4.43 -8.07 -14.27
C PRO A 76 -4.95 -9.00 -15.37
N GLY A 77 -6.25 -9.12 -15.44
CA GLY A 77 -6.91 -9.92 -16.46
C GLY A 77 -7.15 -11.38 -16.14
N ARG A 78 -6.86 -11.90 -14.96
CA ARG A 78 -7.39 -13.18 -14.48
C ARG A 78 -8.72 -12.95 -13.78
N SER A 79 -9.81 -13.13 -14.51
CA SER A 79 -11.12 -13.32 -13.89
C SER A 79 -11.28 -14.81 -13.56
N THR A 80 -11.72 -15.12 -12.34
CA THR A 80 -12.12 -16.48 -11.94
C THR A 80 -13.56 -16.83 -12.37
N GLY A 81 -14.16 -16.05 -13.25
CA GLY A 81 -15.53 -16.23 -13.71
C GLY A 81 -15.73 -15.95 -15.20
N LYS A 82 -16.93 -16.25 -15.72
CA LYS A 82 -17.37 -16.08 -17.12
C LYS A 82 -17.39 -14.61 -17.62
N SER A 83 -17.08 -13.64 -16.77
CA SER A 83 -16.92 -12.21 -17.12
C SER A 83 -15.48 -11.92 -17.47
N GLY A 84 -15.26 -11.30 -18.62
CA GLY A 84 -13.95 -10.98 -19.21
C GLY A 84 -12.92 -10.34 -18.25
N ARG A 85 -11.72 -10.13 -18.77
CA ARG A 85 -10.59 -9.55 -18.04
C ARG A 85 -10.97 -8.23 -17.38
N VAL A 86 -10.89 -8.15 -16.04
CA VAL A 86 -11.08 -6.91 -15.32
C VAL A 86 -9.71 -6.21 -15.21
N PRO A 87 -9.54 -5.01 -15.81
CA PRO A 87 -8.31 -4.27 -15.67
C PRO A 87 -8.14 -3.79 -14.21
N ILE A 88 -6.93 -3.92 -13.68
CA ILE A 88 -6.56 -3.31 -12.40
C ILE A 88 -5.82 -2.01 -12.70
N HIS A 89 -6.34 -0.91 -12.18
CA HIS A 89 -5.71 0.40 -12.26
C HIS A 89 -4.87 0.67 -11.01
N VAL A 90 -3.64 1.18 -11.19
CA VAL A 90 -2.72 1.46 -10.09
C VAL A 90 -2.29 2.93 -10.12
N SER A 91 -2.74 3.72 -9.16
CA SER A 91 -2.21 5.07 -8.92
C SER A 91 -0.95 4.97 -8.08
N VAL A 92 0.21 5.24 -8.68
CA VAL A 92 1.52 5.20 -8.01
C VAL A 92 1.82 6.56 -7.43
N ILE A 93 1.84 6.67 -6.10
CA ILE A 93 2.07 7.95 -5.41
C ILE A 93 3.42 8.00 -4.68
N HIS A 94 4.13 9.10 -4.85
CA HIS A 94 5.22 9.55 -3.99
C HIS A 94 4.85 10.89 -3.35
N VAL A 95 5.01 11.01 -2.04
CA VAL A 95 4.73 12.24 -1.33
C VAL A 95 6.03 12.81 -0.76
N MET A 96 6.29 14.05 -1.11
CA MET A 96 7.43 14.82 -0.62
C MET A 96 6.97 15.73 0.51
N PRO A 97 7.56 15.66 1.71
CA PRO A 97 7.07 16.39 2.88
C PRO A 97 7.15 17.90 2.75
N PHE A 98 8.11 18.47 2.06
CA PHE A 98 8.18 19.90 1.66
C PHE A 98 9.33 20.07 0.68
N LEU A 99 9.12 20.86 -0.37
CA LEU A 99 10.17 21.13 -1.34
C LEU A 99 10.83 22.49 -1.10
N LYS A 100 12.09 22.43 -0.69
CA LYS A 100 12.98 23.58 -0.87
C LYS A 100 13.77 23.55 -2.18
N TYR A 101 13.83 22.39 -2.86
CA TYR A 101 14.72 22.16 -4.00
C TYR A 101 13.98 21.52 -5.18
N PRO A 102 14.00 22.14 -6.39
CA PRO A 102 13.37 21.60 -7.60
C PRO A 102 13.85 20.19 -7.98
N GLU A 103 15.13 19.88 -7.69
CA GLU A 103 15.78 18.60 -8.01
C GLU A 103 15.08 17.41 -7.33
N LEU A 104 14.56 17.63 -6.12
CA LEU A 104 13.81 16.60 -5.39
C LEU A 104 12.48 16.26 -6.06
N LYS A 105 11.86 17.23 -6.74
CA LYS A 105 10.64 17.00 -7.50
C LYS A 105 10.90 16.09 -8.68
N GLU A 106 11.98 16.30 -9.40
CA GLU A 106 12.37 15.48 -10.53
C GLU A 106 12.74 14.05 -10.08
N ALA A 107 13.50 13.92 -8.99
CA ALA A 107 13.81 12.61 -8.42
C ALA A 107 12.56 11.84 -8.00
N GLY A 108 11.58 12.52 -7.37
CA GLY A 108 10.29 11.93 -7.02
C GLY A 108 9.50 11.49 -8.25
N ARG A 109 9.51 12.28 -9.33
CA ARG A 109 8.88 11.93 -10.60
C ARG A 109 9.51 10.68 -11.22
N HIS A 110 10.82 10.61 -11.30
CA HIS A 110 11.53 9.43 -11.81
C HIS A 110 11.22 8.18 -10.99
N LEU A 111 11.08 8.30 -9.66
CA LEU A 111 10.75 7.19 -8.78
C LEU A 111 9.38 6.57 -9.12
N VAL A 112 8.34 7.40 -9.26
CA VAL A 112 6.99 6.91 -9.59
C VAL A 112 6.93 6.37 -11.01
N GLU A 113 7.56 7.03 -11.99
CA GLU A 113 7.61 6.59 -13.38
C GLU A 113 8.29 5.22 -13.54
N LYS A 114 9.37 4.98 -12.78
CA LYS A 114 10.04 3.66 -12.75
C LYS A 114 9.08 2.56 -12.30
N SER A 115 8.24 2.83 -11.30
CA SER A 115 7.26 1.88 -10.80
C SER A 115 6.11 1.69 -11.78
N VAL A 116 5.61 2.77 -12.39
CA VAL A 116 4.57 2.75 -13.44
C VAL A 116 5.01 1.91 -14.63
N ARG A 117 6.24 2.10 -15.13
CA ARG A 117 6.77 1.29 -16.25
C ARG A 117 6.76 -0.22 -15.95
N LYS A 118 7.11 -0.61 -14.71
CA LYS A 118 7.07 -2.02 -14.30
C LYS A 118 5.64 -2.57 -14.26
N LEU A 119 4.69 -1.79 -13.76
CA LEU A 119 3.27 -2.16 -13.69
C LEU A 119 2.66 -2.30 -15.09
N ILE A 120 2.89 -1.34 -15.98
CA ILE A 120 2.41 -1.40 -17.37
C ILE A 120 2.98 -2.63 -18.09
N LYS A 121 4.28 -2.92 -17.93
CA LYS A 121 4.91 -4.11 -18.50
C LYS A 121 4.28 -5.42 -17.99
N ALA A 122 3.75 -5.41 -16.77
CA ALA A 122 3.06 -6.55 -16.18
C ALA A 122 1.54 -6.60 -16.52
N GLY A 123 1.05 -5.67 -17.35
CA GLY A 123 -0.34 -5.66 -17.83
C GLY A 123 -1.33 -4.85 -16.99
N PHE A 124 -0.84 -4.09 -16.00
CA PHE A 124 -1.68 -3.14 -15.25
C PHE A 124 -1.89 -1.85 -16.05
N THR A 125 -2.99 -1.16 -15.80
CA THR A 125 -3.09 0.28 -16.10
C THR A 125 -2.50 1.04 -14.93
N ALA A 126 -1.58 1.98 -15.16
CA ALA A 126 -0.94 2.70 -14.08
C ALA A 126 -0.64 4.15 -14.43
N GLU A 127 -0.70 5.03 -13.43
CA GLU A 127 -0.41 6.45 -13.53
C GLU A 127 0.55 6.94 -12.43
N PRO A 128 1.45 7.90 -12.73
CA PRO A 128 2.35 8.48 -11.75
C PRO A 128 1.73 9.68 -11.05
N LEU A 129 1.85 9.76 -9.73
CA LEU A 129 1.41 10.88 -8.91
C LEU A 129 2.53 11.33 -7.98
N CYS A 130 2.86 12.63 -8.01
CA CYS A 130 3.75 13.27 -7.05
C CYS A 130 2.99 14.35 -6.30
N GLN A 131 2.96 14.27 -4.98
CA GLN A 131 2.26 15.22 -4.11
C GLN A 131 3.22 15.88 -3.13
N LEU A 132 2.86 17.06 -2.68
CA LEU A 132 3.53 17.78 -1.61
C LEU A 132 2.63 17.76 -0.38
N GLY A 133 3.20 17.47 0.78
CA GLY A 133 2.44 17.49 2.02
C GLY A 133 2.84 16.41 3.01
N LYS A 134 1.95 16.10 3.92
CA LYS A 134 2.14 15.04 4.91
C LYS A 134 1.84 13.68 4.27
N PRO A 135 2.82 12.75 4.22
CA PRO A 135 2.70 11.54 3.43
C PRO A 135 1.42 10.73 3.69
N ALA A 136 1.08 10.45 4.94
CA ALA A 136 -0.11 9.66 5.25
C ALA A 136 -1.41 10.34 4.80
N GLU A 137 -1.53 11.66 4.99
CA GLU A 137 -2.71 12.43 4.63
C GLU A 137 -2.90 12.46 3.11
N GLU A 138 -1.82 12.73 2.35
CA GLU A 138 -1.90 12.79 0.88
C GLU A 138 -2.12 11.40 0.27
N ILE A 139 -1.56 10.31 0.84
CA ILE A 139 -1.84 8.95 0.39
C ILE A 139 -3.33 8.62 0.55
N MET A 140 -3.90 8.87 1.72
CA MET A 140 -5.32 8.61 1.98
C MET A 140 -6.25 9.47 1.12
N LYS A 141 -5.91 10.75 0.96
CA LYS A 141 -6.66 11.68 0.08
C LYS A 141 -6.67 11.23 -1.37
N VAL A 142 -5.52 10.77 -1.89
CA VAL A 142 -5.45 10.23 -3.26
C VAL A 142 -6.22 8.93 -3.35
N ALA A 143 -6.10 8.02 -2.38
CA ALA A 143 -6.85 6.77 -2.36
C ALA A 143 -8.36 7.02 -2.39
N SER A 144 -8.87 7.91 -1.55
CA SER A 144 -10.27 8.30 -1.53
C SER A 144 -10.72 8.95 -2.85
N LYS A 145 -9.94 9.93 -3.36
CA LYS A 145 -10.26 10.64 -4.60
C LYS A 145 -10.36 9.71 -5.81
N HIS A 146 -9.50 8.69 -5.88
CA HIS A 146 -9.46 7.74 -6.99
C HIS A 146 -10.33 6.50 -6.73
N GLY A 147 -11.04 6.44 -5.60
CA GLY A 147 -11.88 5.30 -5.20
C GLY A 147 -11.09 4.01 -5.12
N ALA A 148 -9.95 4.04 -4.45
CA ALA A 148 -9.08 2.88 -4.32
C ALA A 148 -9.72 1.82 -3.41
N ASP A 149 -9.74 0.58 -3.88
CA ASP A 149 -10.19 -0.58 -3.11
C ASP A 149 -9.08 -1.10 -2.17
N LEU A 150 -7.82 -0.72 -2.47
CA LEU A 150 -6.65 -1.18 -1.72
C LEU A 150 -5.53 -0.13 -1.72
N ILE A 151 -4.97 0.14 -0.55
CA ILE A 151 -3.71 0.88 -0.41
C ILE A 151 -2.59 -0.14 -0.18
N VAL A 152 -1.54 -0.07 -0.99
CA VAL A 152 -0.33 -0.90 -0.86
C VAL A 152 0.88 -0.02 -0.59
N MET A 153 1.66 -0.37 0.42
CA MET A 153 2.85 0.38 0.78
C MET A 153 3.88 -0.49 1.51
N GLY A 154 5.10 -0.02 1.60
CA GLY A 154 6.11 -0.62 2.45
C GLY A 154 5.76 -0.46 3.93
N ALA A 155 5.99 -1.48 4.73
CA ALA A 155 5.78 -1.40 6.18
C ALA A 155 6.71 -0.38 6.87
N LYS A 156 7.86 -0.06 6.24
CA LYS A 156 8.88 0.88 6.75
C LYS A 156 9.34 1.78 5.62
N GLY A 157 9.71 3.01 5.96
CA GLY A 157 10.31 3.95 5.02
C GLY A 157 11.83 4.07 5.20
N LEU A 158 12.43 5.04 4.48
CA LEU A 158 13.88 5.31 4.48
C LEU A 158 14.46 5.65 5.85
N GLY A 159 13.67 6.20 6.77
CA GLY A 159 14.12 6.61 8.12
C GLY A 159 13.95 5.57 9.23
N ALA A 160 13.60 4.33 8.91
CA ALA A 160 13.29 3.33 9.94
C ALA A 160 14.55 2.71 10.55
N ILE A 161 14.86 3.07 11.80
CA ILE A 161 16.05 2.62 12.54
C ILE A 161 15.87 1.23 13.17
N ALA A 162 14.65 0.82 13.51
CA ALA A 162 14.39 -0.44 14.22
C ALA A 162 13.85 -1.55 13.31
N ARG A 163 14.36 -2.78 13.46
CA ARG A 163 13.98 -3.95 12.64
C ARG A 163 12.54 -4.43 12.83
N PHE A 164 11.85 -4.02 13.88
CA PHE A 164 10.57 -4.60 14.31
C PHE A 164 9.42 -3.61 14.45
N LEU A 165 9.59 -2.33 14.09
CA LEU A 165 8.52 -1.34 14.21
C LEU A 165 7.96 -0.95 12.83
N LEU A 166 6.65 -0.81 12.76
CA LEU A 166 5.95 -0.23 11.63
C LEU A 166 6.38 1.24 11.47
N GLY A 167 6.51 1.74 10.25
CA GLY A 167 6.83 3.14 9.99
C GLY A 167 5.67 4.07 10.39
N SER A 168 5.97 5.33 10.74
CA SER A 168 4.96 6.31 11.15
C SER A 168 3.88 6.55 10.08
N VAL A 169 4.26 6.57 8.81
CA VAL A 169 3.33 6.73 7.68
C VAL A 169 2.41 5.52 7.55
N SER A 170 2.97 4.31 7.53
CA SER A 170 2.20 3.08 7.42
C SER A 170 1.27 2.86 8.62
N THR A 171 1.73 3.16 9.83
CA THR A 171 0.89 3.15 11.04
C THR A 171 -0.32 4.06 10.86
N ARG A 172 -0.10 5.31 10.44
CA ARG A 172 -1.16 6.30 10.29
C ARG A 172 -2.15 5.93 9.18
N VAL A 173 -1.65 5.42 8.04
CA VAL A 173 -2.52 4.95 6.95
C VAL A 173 -3.38 3.78 7.42
N VAL A 174 -2.80 2.77 8.06
CA VAL A 174 -3.57 1.60 8.56
C VAL A 174 -4.62 2.00 9.59
N GLN A 175 -4.35 3.00 10.43
CA GLN A 175 -5.31 3.47 11.45
C GLN A 175 -6.47 4.26 10.84
N HIS A 176 -6.24 5.04 9.78
CA HIS A 176 -7.19 6.06 9.32
C HIS A 176 -7.69 5.90 7.88
N SER A 177 -7.26 4.87 7.13
CA SER A 177 -7.78 4.59 5.77
C SER A 177 -9.15 3.98 5.80
#